data_9451932ea0ca773a375a8693a36779f1
#
_entry.id   9451932ea0ca773a375a8693a36779f1
#
_cell.length_a   1.000
_cell.length_b   1.000
_cell.length_c   1.000
_cell.angle_alpha   90.00
_cell.angle_beta   90.00
_cell.angle_gamma   90.00
#
_symmetry.space_group_name_H-M   'P 1'
#
loop_
_entity.id
_entity.type
_entity.pdbx_description
1 polymer ?
#
loop_
_entity_poly.entity_id
_entity_poly.type
_entity_poly.pdbx_seq_one_letter_code
_entity_poly.pdbx_strand_id
1 'polypeptide(L)'
;IEWNYRFSNKTDPINYEKFYKTFVDLFENHSIVIDDEELKKYSKNWHRPAVSKDLDRYDLQDDKETSNQIPLFEPRGAQIEALCALENTRAEGARRALVQAATGVGKTYLAAFDSKNYERVLFVAHREEILKQAAESFKNVRDSDDYGFFNGDSKCTEKSVIFASVATLGRVEYLNENYFAPDYFTYVVIDEFHHAVNEQYQRIVDYFKPKFLLGLTATPERMDGKNIYEICDYNVPYEISLKEAINKGMLVPFHYYGIFDETDYSKLHIVRGRYDEKELNETYIGNVRRYELI
;
A
#
# COMPACT_ATOMS: atom_id res chain seq x y z
N ILE A 1 16.65 -17.05 3.89
CA ILE A 1 15.97 -16.67 5.16
C ILE A 1 17.05 -16.26 6.13
N GLU A 2 17.19 -14.96 6.36
CA GLU A 2 18.11 -14.45 7.38
C GLU A 2 17.39 -14.41 8.73
N TRP A 3 17.92 -15.15 9.70
CA TRP A 3 17.42 -15.11 11.06
C TRP A 3 18.27 -14.09 11.85
N ASN A 4 17.69 -12.95 12.18
CA ASN A 4 18.30 -11.97 13.08
C ASN A 4 17.93 -12.29 14.53
N TYR A 5 18.80 -12.99 15.23
CA TYR A 5 18.64 -13.27 16.65
C TYR A 5 19.46 -12.29 17.50
N ARG A 6 18.81 -11.57 18.41
CA ARG A 6 19.45 -10.61 19.30
C ARG A 6 19.63 -11.21 20.68
N PHE A 7 20.87 -11.40 21.10
CA PHE A 7 21.24 -11.86 22.43
C PHE A 7 22.40 -11.02 23.02
N SER A 8 22.57 -11.09 24.33
CA SER A 8 23.66 -10.40 25.02
C SER A 8 24.22 -11.33 26.09
N ASN A 9 25.43 -10.99 26.60
CA ASN A 9 26.05 -11.72 27.70
C ASN A 9 25.19 -11.72 28.98
N LYS A 10 24.21 -10.82 29.13
CA LYS A 10 23.30 -10.75 30.28
C LYS A 10 22.04 -11.61 30.08
N THR A 11 21.55 -11.72 28.85
CA THR A 11 20.28 -12.43 28.55
C THR A 11 20.48 -13.87 28.15
N ASP A 12 21.61 -14.17 27.48
CA ASP A 12 21.98 -15.52 27.05
C ASP A 12 23.52 -15.66 26.98
N PRO A 13 24.17 -15.81 28.12
CA PRO A 13 25.64 -15.83 28.20
C PRO A 13 26.26 -17.00 27.44
N ILE A 14 25.59 -18.15 27.36
CA ILE A 14 26.16 -19.38 26.73
C ILE A 14 26.21 -19.18 25.21
N ASN A 15 25.13 -18.75 24.60
CA ASN A 15 25.10 -18.50 23.16
C ASN A 15 25.95 -17.27 22.80
N TYR A 16 25.93 -16.23 23.62
CA TYR A 16 26.83 -15.08 23.44
C TYR A 16 28.29 -15.48 23.35
N GLU A 17 28.77 -16.29 24.30
CA GLU A 17 30.17 -16.73 24.32
C GLU A 17 30.50 -17.62 23.09
N LYS A 18 29.60 -18.49 22.70
CA LYS A 18 29.77 -19.34 21.52
C LYS A 18 29.88 -18.49 20.24
N PHE A 19 28.98 -17.53 20.05
CA PHE A 19 29.04 -16.64 18.89
C PHE A 19 30.22 -15.71 18.90
N TYR A 20 30.59 -15.21 20.08
CA TYR A 20 31.79 -14.38 20.26
C TYR A 20 33.07 -15.13 19.86
N LYS A 21 33.23 -16.37 20.31
CA LYS A 21 34.37 -17.23 19.91
C LYS A 21 34.39 -17.49 18.41
N THR A 22 33.23 -17.80 17.82
CA THR A 22 33.13 -17.99 16.37
C THR A 22 33.47 -16.71 15.62
N PHE A 23 32.99 -15.56 16.08
CA PHE A 23 33.30 -14.27 15.46
C PHE A 23 34.81 -13.96 15.53
N VAL A 24 35.44 -14.16 16.68
CA VAL A 24 36.90 -13.96 16.87
C VAL A 24 37.70 -14.90 15.96
N ASP A 25 37.31 -16.15 15.87
CA ASP A 25 37.95 -17.13 14.98
C ASP A 25 37.85 -16.74 13.52
N LEU A 26 36.65 -16.34 13.07
CA LEU A 26 36.42 -15.85 11.70
C LEU A 26 37.22 -14.58 11.43
N PHE A 27 37.29 -13.66 12.41
CA PHE A 27 37.98 -12.40 12.26
C PHE A 27 39.49 -12.58 12.23
N GLU A 28 40.08 -13.42 13.13
CA GLU A 28 41.52 -13.60 13.25
C GLU A 28 42.10 -14.59 12.23
N ASN A 29 41.35 -15.66 11.91
CA ASN A 29 41.88 -16.78 11.14
C ASN A 29 41.32 -16.88 9.70
N HIS A 30 40.17 -16.26 9.45
CA HIS A 30 39.48 -16.41 8.17
C HIS A 30 39.14 -15.09 7.45
N SER A 31 39.52 -13.94 8.06
CA SER A 31 39.38 -12.64 7.40
C SER A 31 40.73 -12.17 6.85
N ILE A 32 40.64 -11.37 5.80
CA ILE A 32 41.81 -10.69 5.22
C ILE A 32 41.68 -9.18 5.45
N VAL A 33 42.78 -8.52 5.70
CA VAL A 33 42.80 -7.06 5.77
C VAL A 33 42.64 -6.54 4.31
N ILE A 34 41.56 -5.80 4.07
CA ILE A 34 41.38 -5.16 2.79
C ILE A 34 42.23 -3.89 2.75
N ASP A 35 43.24 -3.89 1.93
CA ASP A 35 44.04 -2.72 1.65
C ASP A 35 43.52 -1.88 0.46
N ASP A 36 44.13 -0.74 0.19
CA ASP A 36 43.73 0.16 -0.89
C ASP A 36 43.82 -0.48 -2.30
N GLU A 37 44.68 -1.47 -2.48
CA GLU A 37 44.82 -2.19 -3.76
C GLU A 37 43.67 -3.18 -3.95
N GLU A 38 43.30 -3.89 -2.91
CA GLU A 38 42.16 -4.80 -2.92
C GLU A 38 40.82 -4.06 -3.06
N LEU A 39 40.70 -2.89 -2.41
CA LEU A 39 39.56 -2.01 -2.57
C LEU A 39 39.43 -1.51 -4.01
N LYS A 40 40.55 -1.17 -4.66
CA LYS A 40 40.57 -0.82 -6.10
C LYS A 40 40.22 -2.00 -7.00
N LYS A 41 40.70 -3.21 -6.70
CA LYS A 41 40.32 -4.44 -7.43
C LYS A 41 38.85 -4.74 -7.28
N TYR A 42 38.32 -4.65 -6.05
CA TYR A 42 36.91 -4.83 -5.77
C TYR A 42 36.06 -3.81 -6.55
N SER A 43 36.40 -2.52 -6.47
CA SER A 43 35.69 -1.46 -7.19
C SER A 43 35.73 -1.66 -8.70
N LYS A 44 36.84 -2.18 -9.25
CA LYS A 44 37.00 -2.45 -10.69
C LYS A 44 36.21 -3.67 -11.16
N ASN A 45 36.06 -4.67 -10.29
CA ASN A 45 35.33 -5.91 -10.58
C ASN A 45 33.89 -5.87 -10.10
N TRP A 46 33.49 -4.84 -9.35
CA TRP A 46 32.13 -4.70 -8.89
C TRP A 46 31.22 -4.34 -10.05
N HIS A 47 30.27 -5.21 -10.32
CA HIS A 47 29.20 -4.96 -11.28
C HIS A 47 27.90 -4.80 -10.50
N ARG A 48 27.20 -3.70 -10.78
CA ARG A 48 25.90 -3.44 -10.18
C ARG A 48 24.96 -4.61 -10.51
N PRO A 49 24.27 -5.21 -9.51
CA PRO A 49 23.30 -6.27 -9.77
C PRO A 49 22.26 -5.85 -10.80
N ALA A 50 21.81 -6.76 -11.66
CA ALA A 50 20.85 -6.47 -12.74
C ALA A 50 19.57 -5.78 -12.23
N VAL A 51 19.13 -6.14 -11.00
CA VAL A 51 17.96 -5.53 -10.32
C VAL A 51 18.12 -4.02 -10.10
N SER A 52 19.36 -3.53 -9.92
CA SER A 52 19.60 -2.08 -9.73
C SER A 52 19.76 -1.32 -11.05
N LYS A 53 20.00 -2.01 -12.18
CA LYS A 53 20.04 -1.37 -13.49
C LYS A 53 18.67 -0.89 -13.97
N ASP A 54 17.61 -1.55 -13.49
CA ASP A 54 16.24 -1.15 -13.84
C ASP A 54 15.77 0.11 -13.11
N LEU A 55 16.31 0.40 -11.91
CA LEU A 55 15.99 1.61 -11.17
C LEU A 55 16.61 2.87 -11.82
N ASP A 56 17.82 2.76 -12.41
CA ASP A 56 18.46 3.89 -13.09
C ASP A 56 17.82 4.24 -14.44
N ARG A 57 17.05 3.33 -15.03
CA ARG A 57 16.30 3.61 -16.28
C ARG A 57 15.15 4.58 -16.06
N TYR A 58 14.65 4.72 -14.85
CA TYR A 58 13.61 5.71 -14.53
C TYR A 58 14.17 7.13 -14.41
N ASP A 59 15.47 7.27 -14.07
CA ASP A 59 16.13 8.58 -13.94
C ASP A 59 16.75 9.09 -15.27
N LEU A 60 16.85 8.23 -16.30
CA LEU A 60 17.55 8.55 -17.56
C LEU A 60 16.62 8.64 -18.78
N GLN A 61 15.33 8.92 -18.60
CA GLN A 61 14.38 9.07 -19.72
C GLN A 61 14.51 10.41 -20.49
N ASP A 62 15.70 11.00 -20.57
CA ASP A 62 15.93 12.18 -21.42
C ASP A 62 16.82 11.93 -22.64
N ASP A 63 17.26 10.71 -22.98
CA ASP A 63 18.00 10.46 -24.21
C ASP A 63 17.61 9.14 -24.91
N LYS A 64 16.79 9.33 -25.94
CA LYS A 64 16.69 8.63 -27.25
C LYS A 64 16.95 7.14 -27.38
N GLU A 65 15.88 6.50 -27.86
CA GLU A 65 15.86 5.38 -28.84
C GLU A 65 16.75 4.16 -28.53
N THR A 66 16.14 3.10 -28.07
CA THR A 66 16.10 1.77 -28.74
C THR A 66 15.64 0.67 -27.81
N SER A 67 14.83 -0.16 -28.37
CA SER A 67 14.26 -1.45 -27.94
C SER A 67 12.93 -1.39 -27.18
N ASN A 68 11.89 -1.84 -27.87
CA ASN A 68 10.58 -2.21 -27.38
C ASN A 68 10.65 -3.42 -26.41
N GLN A 69 11.25 -3.23 -25.24
CA GLN A 69 11.01 -4.10 -24.10
C GLN A 69 10.05 -3.39 -23.20
N ILE A 70 8.79 -3.81 -23.21
CA ILE A 70 7.77 -3.44 -22.25
C ILE A 70 8.37 -3.70 -20.87
N PRO A 71 8.46 -2.70 -19.97
CA PRO A 71 8.97 -2.94 -18.62
C PRO A 71 8.07 -3.97 -17.94
N LEU A 72 8.60 -5.13 -17.66
CA LEU A 72 7.87 -6.17 -16.95
C LEU A 72 7.72 -5.71 -15.48
N PHE A 73 6.51 -5.35 -15.12
CA PHE A 73 6.21 -4.99 -13.73
C PHE A 73 6.17 -6.25 -12.88
N GLU A 74 7.04 -6.30 -11.88
CA GLU A 74 7.15 -7.42 -10.94
C GLU A 74 6.84 -6.98 -9.51
N PRO A 75 6.22 -7.85 -8.69
CA PRO A 75 5.96 -7.55 -7.29
C PRO A 75 7.28 -7.41 -6.50
N ARG A 76 7.33 -6.48 -5.54
CA ARG A 76 8.53 -6.16 -4.77
C ARG A 76 8.24 -6.13 -3.26
N GLY A 77 9.25 -6.48 -2.46
CA GLY A 77 9.20 -6.32 -1.00
C GLY A 77 7.92 -6.85 -0.37
N ALA A 78 7.17 -5.97 0.30
CA ALA A 78 5.89 -6.27 0.94
C ALA A 78 4.85 -6.91 0.02
N GLN A 79 4.88 -6.60 -1.28
CA GLN A 79 3.93 -7.16 -2.24
C GLN A 79 4.12 -8.67 -2.41
N ILE A 80 5.38 -9.15 -2.45
CA ILE A 80 5.67 -10.59 -2.56
C ILE A 80 5.15 -11.33 -1.32
N GLU A 81 5.46 -10.80 -0.12
CA GLU A 81 5.00 -11.38 1.14
C GLU A 81 3.47 -11.43 1.20
N ALA A 82 2.81 -10.32 0.84
CA ALA A 82 1.36 -10.21 0.86
C ALA A 82 0.67 -11.11 -0.18
N LEU A 83 1.22 -11.24 -1.41
CA LEU A 83 0.68 -12.13 -2.44
C LEU A 83 0.74 -13.59 -2.01
N CYS A 84 1.87 -14.03 -1.43
CA CYS A 84 2.01 -15.38 -0.90
C CYS A 84 1.01 -15.64 0.24
N ALA A 85 0.85 -14.68 1.16
CA ALA A 85 -0.10 -14.80 2.25
C ALA A 85 -1.56 -14.85 1.77
N LEU A 86 -1.93 -14.04 0.76
CA LEU A 86 -3.25 -14.06 0.13
C LEU A 86 -3.54 -15.40 -0.56
N GLU A 87 -2.54 -15.97 -1.25
CA GLU A 87 -2.69 -17.28 -1.91
C GLU A 87 -2.94 -18.39 -0.88
N ASN A 88 -2.17 -18.42 0.22
CA ASN A 88 -2.38 -19.37 1.30
C ASN A 88 -3.78 -19.22 1.93
N THR A 89 -4.21 -18.00 2.20
CA THR A 89 -5.54 -17.71 2.77
C THR A 89 -6.67 -18.21 1.85
N ARG A 90 -6.53 -18.05 0.54
CA ARG A 90 -7.48 -18.60 -0.44
C ARG A 90 -7.44 -20.12 -0.49
N ALA A 91 -6.26 -20.73 -0.37
CA ALA A 91 -6.12 -22.19 -0.34
C ALA A 91 -6.80 -22.80 0.92
N GLU A 92 -6.85 -22.07 2.03
CA GLU A 92 -7.60 -22.41 3.24
C GLU A 92 -9.13 -22.22 3.10
N GLY A 93 -9.60 -21.72 1.96
CA GLY A 93 -11.02 -21.56 1.63
C GLY A 93 -11.60 -20.18 1.94
N ALA A 94 -10.80 -19.21 2.35
CA ALA A 94 -11.28 -17.85 2.59
C ALA A 94 -11.72 -17.18 1.29
N ARG A 95 -12.83 -16.45 1.37
CA ARG A 95 -13.39 -15.67 0.25
C ARG A 95 -13.21 -14.17 0.41
N ARG A 96 -12.72 -13.74 1.56
CA ARG A 96 -12.49 -12.33 1.91
C ARG A 96 -11.20 -12.21 2.70
N ALA A 97 -10.46 -11.16 2.46
CA ALA A 97 -9.27 -10.84 3.25
C ALA A 97 -9.03 -9.33 3.32
N LEU A 98 -8.36 -8.90 4.39
CA LEU A 98 -7.91 -7.55 4.60
C LEU A 98 -6.38 -7.52 4.58
N VAL A 99 -5.79 -6.72 3.70
CA VAL A 99 -4.37 -6.39 3.75
C VAL A 99 -4.20 -5.02 4.39
N GLN A 100 -3.48 -5.02 5.50
CA GLN A 100 -3.13 -3.82 6.24
C GLN A 100 -1.69 -3.44 5.92
N ALA A 101 -1.49 -2.36 5.17
CA ALA A 101 -0.15 -1.96 4.77
C ALA A 101 -0.01 -0.44 4.70
N ALA A 102 1.10 0.07 5.23
CA ALA A 102 1.40 1.50 5.25
C ALA A 102 1.27 2.15 3.86
N THR A 103 0.96 3.45 3.85
CA THR A 103 0.94 4.22 2.61
C THR A 103 2.34 4.22 1.98
N GLY A 104 2.42 4.06 0.66
CA GLY A 104 3.69 4.04 -0.07
C GLY A 104 4.27 2.65 -0.33
N VAL A 105 3.81 1.57 0.34
CA VAL A 105 4.30 0.20 0.07
C VAL A 105 3.74 -0.43 -1.22
N GLY A 106 2.85 0.28 -1.93
CA GLY A 106 2.32 -0.15 -3.22
C GLY A 106 1.10 -1.07 -3.12
N LYS A 107 0.14 -0.80 -2.22
CA LYS A 107 -1.12 -1.54 -2.09
C LYS A 107 -1.90 -1.70 -3.40
N THR A 108 -1.96 -0.64 -4.21
CA THR A 108 -2.67 -0.64 -5.50
C THR A 108 -2.03 -1.61 -6.49
N TYR A 109 -0.69 -1.63 -6.57
CA TYR A 109 0.05 -2.61 -7.37
C TYR A 109 -0.14 -4.03 -6.84
N LEU A 110 -0.17 -4.22 -5.51
CA LEU A 110 -0.50 -5.52 -4.91
C LEU A 110 -1.85 -6.04 -5.42
N ALA A 111 -2.90 -5.20 -5.38
CA ALA A 111 -4.21 -5.58 -5.90
C ALA A 111 -4.18 -5.88 -7.41
N ALA A 112 -3.42 -5.11 -8.18
CA ALA A 112 -3.25 -5.34 -9.61
C ALA A 112 -2.59 -6.71 -9.88
N PHE A 113 -1.53 -7.06 -9.16
CA PHE A 113 -0.87 -8.37 -9.28
C PHE A 113 -1.78 -9.51 -8.85
N ASP A 114 -2.44 -9.39 -7.71
CA ASP A 114 -3.35 -10.42 -7.18
C ASP A 114 -4.55 -10.66 -8.10
N SER A 115 -4.99 -9.61 -8.82
CA SER A 115 -6.10 -9.69 -9.75
C SER A 115 -5.80 -10.34 -11.10
N LYS A 116 -4.54 -10.67 -11.43
CA LYS A 116 -4.12 -11.13 -12.78
C LYS A 116 -4.91 -12.32 -13.31
N ASN A 117 -5.26 -13.25 -12.44
CA ASN A 117 -5.94 -14.51 -12.80
C ASN A 117 -7.47 -14.40 -12.75
N TYR A 118 -8.01 -13.19 -12.53
CA TYR A 118 -9.45 -12.98 -12.51
C TYR A 118 -9.92 -12.26 -13.78
N GLU A 119 -10.99 -12.79 -14.40
CA GLU A 119 -11.51 -12.24 -15.65
C GLU A 119 -12.20 -10.90 -15.45
N ARG A 120 -13.01 -10.77 -14.40
CA ARG A 120 -13.80 -9.57 -14.12
C ARG A 120 -13.46 -9.01 -12.75
N VAL A 121 -12.94 -7.80 -12.76
CA VAL A 121 -12.41 -7.12 -11.58
C VAL A 121 -13.14 -5.82 -11.34
N LEU A 122 -13.54 -5.58 -10.09
CA LEU A 122 -14.04 -4.31 -9.62
C LEU A 122 -13.05 -3.70 -8.63
N PHE A 123 -12.60 -2.49 -8.88
CA PHE A 123 -11.82 -1.69 -7.95
C PHE A 123 -12.66 -0.50 -7.47
N VAL A 124 -12.83 -0.39 -6.15
CA VAL A 124 -13.69 0.63 -5.53
C VAL A 124 -12.86 1.57 -4.68
N ALA A 125 -12.99 2.88 -4.92
CA ALA A 125 -12.39 3.92 -4.11
C ALA A 125 -13.30 5.15 -3.98
N HIS A 126 -12.98 6.04 -3.04
CA HIS A 126 -13.81 7.22 -2.78
C HIS A 126 -13.42 8.45 -3.61
N ARG A 127 -12.19 8.52 -4.14
CA ARG A 127 -11.68 9.66 -4.92
C ARG A 127 -11.38 9.25 -6.34
N GLU A 128 -11.70 10.11 -7.29
CA GLU A 128 -11.46 9.87 -8.71
C GLU A 128 -9.98 9.82 -9.08
N GLU A 129 -9.14 10.61 -8.40
CA GLU A 129 -7.69 10.59 -8.60
C GLU A 129 -7.12 9.21 -8.26
N ILE A 130 -7.60 8.58 -7.19
CA ILE A 130 -7.19 7.22 -6.80
C ILE A 130 -7.61 6.21 -7.87
N LEU A 131 -8.83 6.34 -8.42
CA LEU A 131 -9.31 5.45 -9.47
C LEU A 131 -8.44 5.55 -10.73
N LYS A 132 -8.03 6.76 -11.14
CA LYS A 132 -7.15 6.97 -12.28
C LYS A 132 -5.75 6.37 -12.06
N GLN A 133 -5.16 6.60 -10.89
CA GLN A 133 -3.87 6.01 -10.52
C GLN A 133 -3.94 4.48 -10.44
N ALA A 134 -5.06 3.94 -9.93
CA ALA A 134 -5.27 2.50 -9.90
C ALA A 134 -5.38 1.93 -11.30
N ALA A 135 -6.10 2.60 -12.21
CA ALA A 135 -6.23 2.16 -13.60
C ALA A 135 -4.87 2.06 -14.29
N GLU A 136 -3.99 3.04 -14.11
CA GLU A 136 -2.62 2.99 -14.64
C GLU A 136 -1.82 1.82 -14.05
N SER A 137 -1.92 1.60 -12.73
CA SER A 137 -1.25 0.47 -12.08
C SER A 137 -1.72 -0.88 -12.61
N PHE A 138 -3.04 -1.03 -12.81
CA PHE A 138 -3.63 -2.24 -13.37
C PHE A 138 -3.26 -2.43 -14.84
N LYS A 139 -3.27 -1.36 -15.64
CA LYS A 139 -2.81 -1.38 -17.03
C LYS A 139 -1.37 -1.89 -17.10
N ASN A 140 -0.47 -1.35 -16.29
CA ASN A 140 0.94 -1.73 -16.27
C ASN A 140 1.16 -3.19 -15.88
N VAL A 141 0.37 -3.71 -14.93
CA VAL A 141 0.52 -5.07 -14.41
C VAL A 141 -0.17 -6.10 -15.31
N ARG A 142 -1.36 -5.79 -15.82
CA ARG A 142 -2.15 -6.72 -16.65
C ARG A 142 -1.83 -6.62 -18.14
N ASP A 143 -1.03 -5.64 -18.54
CA ASP A 143 -0.69 -5.33 -19.93
C ASP A 143 -1.95 -5.27 -20.83
N SER A 144 -2.96 -4.54 -20.37
CA SER A 144 -4.27 -4.46 -21.01
C SER A 144 -4.91 -3.10 -20.82
N ASP A 145 -5.50 -2.59 -21.90
CA ASP A 145 -6.34 -1.38 -21.91
C ASP A 145 -7.85 -1.70 -21.76
N ASP A 146 -8.20 -2.95 -21.38
CA ASP A 146 -9.58 -3.36 -21.20
C ASP A 146 -10.11 -2.98 -19.80
N TYR A 147 -10.16 -1.67 -19.55
CA TYR A 147 -10.69 -1.10 -18.32
C TYR A 147 -11.65 0.06 -18.59
N GLY A 148 -12.53 0.32 -17.64
CA GLY A 148 -13.48 1.42 -17.69
C GLY A 148 -13.77 2.02 -16.32
N PHE A 149 -14.43 3.18 -16.32
CA PHE A 149 -14.80 3.88 -15.10
C PHE A 149 -16.31 3.86 -14.88
N PHE A 150 -16.69 3.69 -13.60
CA PHE A 150 -18.07 3.83 -13.15
C PHE A 150 -18.13 4.89 -12.04
N ASN A 151 -18.27 6.15 -12.45
CA ASN A 151 -18.21 7.32 -11.57
C ASN A 151 -19.28 8.37 -11.94
N GLY A 152 -19.12 9.61 -11.49
CA GLY A 152 -20.00 10.73 -11.82
C GLY A 152 -20.19 10.91 -13.32
N ASP A 153 -19.10 10.84 -14.06
CA ASP A 153 -19.03 11.20 -15.48
C ASP A 153 -19.24 10.00 -16.43
N SER A 154 -18.88 8.80 -16.02
CA SER A 154 -18.91 7.60 -16.84
C SER A 154 -19.66 6.45 -16.15
N LYS A 155 -20.37 5.63 -16.92
CA LYS A 155 -21.09 4.43 -16.49
C LYS A 155 -20.73 3.22 -17.35
N CYS A 156 -19.41 2.96 -17.48
CA CYS A 156 -18.91 1.84 -18.25
C CYS A 156 -19.26 0.51 -17.57
N THR A 157 -19.84 -0.43 -18.31
CA THR A 157 -20.23 -1.76 -17.82
C THR A 157 -19.63 -2.91 -18.62
N GLU A 158 -19.00 -2.63 -19.77
CA GLU A 158 -18.60 -3.64 -20.75
C GLU A 158 -17.16 -4.16 -20.56
N LYS A 159 -16.36 -3.43 -19.79
CA LYS A 159 -14.93 -3.72 -19.61
C LYS A 159 -14.68 -4.78 -18.56
N SER A 160 -13.55 -5.51 -18.71
CA SER A 160 -13.17 -6.57 -17.77
C SER A 160 -12.72 -6.03 -16.40
N VAL A 161 -12.13 -4.83 -16.37
CA VAL A 161 -11.76 -4.15 -15.14
C VAL A 161 -12.54 -2.84 -15.01
N ILE A 162 -13.31 -2.72 -13.94
CA ILE A 162 -14.12 -1.52 -13.67
C ILE A 162 -13.57 -0.81 -12.43
N PHE A 163 -13.25 0.48 -12.58
CA PHE A 163 -12.87 1.38 -11.50
C PHE A 163 -14.07 2.22 -11.09
N ALA A 164 -14.63 1.95 -9.91
CA ALA A 164 -15.88 2.55 -9.48
C ALA A 164 -15.71 3.50 -8.30
N SER A 165 -16.36 4.66 -8.38
CA SER A 165 -16.52 5.55 -7.24
C SER A 165 -17.60 5.03 -6.31
N VAL A 166 -17.29 4.95 -5.01
CA VAL A 166 -18.28 4.59 -3.98
C VAL A 166 -19.49 5.50 -4.02
N ALA A 167 -19.28 6.81 -4.20
CA ALA A 167 -20.35 7.80 -4.23
C ALA A 167 -21.35 7.56 -5.37
N THR A 168 -20.92 6.87 -6.42
CA THR A 168 -21.78 6.50 -7.55
C THR A 168 -22.30 5.08 -7.40
N LEU A 169 -21.40 4.07 -7.37
CA LEU A 169 -21.81 2.67 -7.37
C LEU A 169 -22.59 2.28 -6.10
N GLY A 170 -22.30 2.90 -4.94
CA GLY A 170 -22.99 2.66 -3.67
C GLY A 170 -24.43 3.20 -3.60
N ARG A 171 -24.95 3.78 -4.67
CA ARG A 171 -26.35 4.18 -4.75
C ARG A 171 -27.23 2.98 -5.15
N VAL A 172 -28.39 2.87 -4.53
CA VAL A 172 -29.33 1.76 -4.76
C VAL A 172 -29.72 1.62 -6.23
N GLU A 173 -29.80 2.74 -6.94
CA GLU A 173 -30.18 2.80 -8.36
C GLU A 173 -29.20 2.08 -9.31
N TYR A 174 -27.95 1.87 -8.88
CA TYR A 174 -26.91 1.21 -9.69
C TYR A 174 -26.62 -0.23 -9.26
N LEU A 175 -27.09 -0.65 -8.10
CA LEU A 175 -26.92 -2.00 -7.58
C LEU A 175 -28.08 -2.90 -8.02
N ASN A 176 -28.14 -3.20 -9.32
CA ASN A 176 -29.16 -4.06 -9.94
C ASN A 176 -28.60 -4.70 -11.21
N GLU A 177 -29.30 -5.70 -11.73
CA GLU A 177 -28.89 -6.51 -12.88
C GLU A 177 -28.85 -5.74 -14.22
N ASN A 178 -29.45 -4.56 -14.32
CA ASN A 178 -29.34 -3.74 -15.54
C ASN A 178 -27.92 -3.18 -15.72
N TYR A 179 -27.17 -3.04 -14.64
CA TYR A 179 -25.78 -2.60 -14.67
C TYR A 179 -24.82 -3.77 -14.48
N PHE A 180 -24.94 -4.48 -13.34
CA PHE A 180 -24.09 -5.61 -13.00
C PHE A 180 -24.90 -6.64 -12.21
N ALA A 181 -24.86 -7.89 -12.62
CA ALA A 181 -25.38 -8.98 -11.81
C ALA A 181 -24.54 -9.14 -10.51
N PRO A 182 -25.11 -9.67 -9.43
CA PRO A 182 -24.36 -9.84 -8.15
C PRO A 182 -23.07 -10.65 -8.29
N ASP A 183 -22.99 -11.59 -9.20
CA ASP A 183 -21.84 -12.47 -9.48
C ASP A 183 -21.00 -12.01 -10.69
N TYR A 184 -21.30 -10.82 -11.25
CA TYR A 184 -20.60 -10.30 -12.42
C TYR A 184 -19.11 -10.18 -12.22
N PHE A 185 -18.67 -9.65 -11.06
CA PHE A 185 -17.26 -9.52 -10.75
C PHE A 185 -16.78 -10.76 -10.02
N THR A 186 -15.70 -11.35 -10.51
CA THR A 186 -15.05 -12.49 -9.87
C THR A 186 -14.07 -12.08 -8.77
N TYR A 187 -13.60 -10.83 -8.84
CA TYR A 187 -12.69 -10.24 -7.87
C TYR A 187 -13.09 -8.79 -7.56
N VAL A 188 -13.21 -8.46 -6.28
CA VAL A 188 -13.56 -7.12 -5.83
C VAL A 188 -12.48 -6.59 -4.91
N VAL A 189 -11.96 -5.41 -5.21
CA VAL A 189 -11.01 -4.67 -4.37
C VAL A 189 -11.71 -3.45 -3.80
N ILE A 190 -11.57 -3.25 -2.50
CA ILE A 190 -12.05 -2.03 -1.84
C ILE A 190 -10.83 -1.35 -1.21
N ASP A 191 -10.48 -0.20 -1.75
CA ASP A 191 -9.42 0.65 -1.21
C ASP A 191 -9.95 1.50 -0.06
N GLU A 192 -9.04 1.86 0.86
CA GLU A 192 -9.37 2.53 2.13
C GLU A 192 -10.49 1.79 2.90
N PHE A 193 -10.29 0.48 3.07
CA PHE A 193 -11.28 -0.44 3.63
C PHE A 193 -11.78 -0.04 5.02
N HIS A 194 -11.06 0.80 5.75
CA HIS A 194 -11.53 1.37 7.01
C HIS A 194 -12.85 2.18 6.88
N HIS A 195 -13.24 2.54 5.65
CA HIS A 195 -14.55 3.14 5.36
C HIS A 195 -15.64 2.10 5.08
N ALA A 196 -15.34 0.80 4.99
CA ALA A 196 -16.27 -0.25 4.59
C ALA A 196 -17.50 -0.41 5.50
N VAL A 197 -17.47 0.13 6.71
CA VAL A 197 -18.60 0.18 7.63
C VAL A 197 -19.62 1.30 7.30
N ASN A 198 -19.31 2.18 6.35
CA ASN A 198 -20.24 3.20 5.89
C ASN A 198 -21.29 2.55 4.98
N GLU A 199 -22.51 3.05 5.04
CA GLU A 199 -23.67 2.48 4.36
C GLU A 199 -23.47 2.23 2.85
N GLN A 200 -22.84 3.18 2.15
CA GLN A 200 -22.58 3.05 0.70
C GLN A 200 -21.60 1.89 0.40
N TYR A 201 -20.56 1.73 1.20
CA TYR A 201 -19.63 0.61 1.04
C TYR A 201 -20.30 -0.73 1.39
N GLN A 202 -21.07 -0.77 2.49
CA GLN A 202 -21.79 -1.97 2.89
C GLN A 202 -22.75 -2.44 1.78
N ARG A 203 -23.49 -1.53 1.15
CA ARG A 203 -24.36 -1.89 0.02
C ARG A 203 -23.59 -2.57 -1.11
N ILE A 204 -22.39 -2.09 -1.44
CA ILE A 204 -21.55 -2.69 -2.48
C ILE A 204 -21.09 -4.09 -2.04
N VAL A 205 -20.59 -4.24 -0.79
CA VAL A 205 -20.12 -5.51 -0.23
C VAL A 205 -21.25 -6.54 -0.13
N ASP A 206 -22.46 -6.10 0.22
CA ASP A 206 -23.62 -6.97 0.37
C ASP A 206 -24.22 -7.39 -0.96
N TYR A 207 -24.16 -6.51 -1.96
CA TYR A 207 -24.70 -6.76 -3.29
C TYR A 207 -23.84 -7.74 -4.07
N PHE A 208 -22.52 -7.48 -4.21
CA PHE A 208 -21.64 -8.31 -5.02
C PHE A 208 -21.22 -9.59 -4.30
N LYS A 209 -21.15 -10.68 -5.06
CA LYS A 209 -20.81 -12.03 -4.59
C LYS A 209 -19.58 -12.55 -5.36
N PRO A 210 -18.41 -11.89 -5.22
CA PRO A 210 -17.21 -12.28 -5.93
C PRO A 210 -16.68 -13.63 -5.43
N LYS A 211 -15.78 -14.26 -6.22
CA LYS A 211 -14.99 -15.40 -5.75
C LYS A 211 -14.05 -14.97 -4.62
N PHE A 212 -13.52 -13.74 -4.70
CA PHE A 212 -12.67 -13.17 -3.66
C PHE A 212 -12.86 -11.66 -3.52
N LEU A 213 -12.95 -11.18 -2.27
CA LEU A 213 -12.98 -9.76 -1.92
C LEU A 213 -11.71 -9.40 -1.15
N LEU A 214 -10.98 -8.41 -1.65
CA LEU A 214 -9.79 -7.86 -1.02
C LEU A 214 -10.06 -6.46 -0.48
N GLY A 215 -9.94 -6.29 0.84
CA GLY A 215 -9.86 -4.98 1.49
C GLY A 215 -8.40 -4.50 1.57
N LEU A 216 -8.17 -3.24 1.28
CA LEU A 216 -6.87 -2.58 1.44
C LEU A 216 -7.01 -1.41 2.41
N THR A 217 -6.15 -1.33 3.41
CA THR A 217 -6.11 -0.18 4.32
C THR A 217 -4.70 0.08 4.83
N ALA A 218 -4.40 1.34 5.16
CA ALA A 218 -3.20 1.69 5.89
C ALA A 218 -3.43 1.72 7.41
N THR A 219 -4.65 2.00 7.83
CA THR A 219 -5.05 2.17 9.23
C THR A 219 -6.37 1.45 9.48
N PRO A 220 -6.35 0.29 10.14
CA PRO A 220 -7.58 -0.47 10.41
C PRO A 220 -8.39 0.11 11.56
N GLU A 221 -7.72 0.81 12.48
CA GLU A 221 -8.35 1.35 13.67
C GLU A 221 -9.23 2.55 13.36
N ARG A 222 -10.45 2.52 13.87
CA ARG A 222 -11.42 3.61 13.78
C ARG A 222 -11.82 4.06 15.17
N MET A 223 -11.98 5.37 15.32
CA MET A 223 -12.45 5.97 16.58
C MET A 223 -13.93 5.67 16.89
N ASP A 224 -14.71 5.19 15.92
CA ASP A 224 -16.14 4.89 16.07
C ASP A 224 -16.46 3.48 16.55
N GLY A 225 -15.44 2.67 16.87
CA GLY A 225 -15.58 1.32 17.43
C GLY A 225 -16.20 0.27 16.49
N LYS A 226 -16.47 0.62 15.22
CA LYS A 226 -17.01 -0.33 14.25
C LYS A 226 -15.92 -1.26 13.74
N ASN A 227 -16.24 -2.54 13.69
CA ASN A 227 -15.28 -3.60 13.37
C ASN A 227 -15.25 -3.90 11.87
N ILE A 228 -14.20 -3.47 11.18
CA ILE A 228 -13.97 -3.78 9.76
C ILE A 228 -13.50 -5.22 9.55
N TYR A 229 -12.92 -5.85 10.55
CA TYR A 229 -12.41 -7.22 10.45
C TYR A 229 -13.53 -8.24 10.25
N GLU A 230 -14.71 -7.99 10.83
CA GLU A 230 -15.88 -8.83 10.65
C GLU A 230 -16.32 -8.92 9.18
N ILE A 231 -16.21 -7.82 8.42
CA ILE A 231 -16.56 -7.79 7.00
C ILE A 231 -15.63 -8.71 6.18
N CYS A 232 -14.40 -8.92 6.64
CA CYS A 232 -13.41 -9.80 6.00
C CYS A 232 -13.27 -11.16 6.71
N ASP A 233 -14.29 -11.58 7.48
CA ASP A 233 -14.29 -12.84 8.23
C ASP A 233 -13.04 -13.00 9.12
N TYR A 234 -12.50 -11.89 9.64
CA TYR A 234 -11.26 -11.79 10.42
C TYR A 234 -9.99 -12.27 9.69
N ASN A 235 -10.02 -12.44 8.39
CA ASN A 235 -8.85 -12.84 7.61
C ASN A 235 -7.96 -11.62 7.33
N VAL A 236 -6.86 -11.51 8.07
CA VAL A 236 -5.81 -10.48 7.87
C VAL A 236 -4.49 -11.18 7.56
N PRO A 237 -4.31 -11.67 6.32
CA PRO A 237 -3.13 -12.45 5.96
C PRO A 237 -1.82 -11.66 5.99
N TYR A 238 -1.88 -10.36 5.80
CA TYR A 238 -0.68 -9.52 5.78
C TYR A 238 -0.90 -8.19 6.47
N GLU A 239 0.05 -7.85 7.33
CA GLU A 239 0.12 -6.57 8.03
C GLU A 239 1.55 -6.04 8.01
N ILE A 240 1.71 -4.75 7.66
CA ILE A 240 2.97 -4.03 7.78
C ILE A 240 2.73 -2.57 8.17
N SER A 241 3.24 -2.19 9.33
CA SER A 241 3.18 -0.81 9.81
C SER A 241 4.18 0.09 9.09
N LEU A 242 3.98 1.42 9.18
CA LEU A 242 4.93 2.40 8.63
C LEU A 242 6.35 2.21 9.21
N LYS A 243 6.44 1.98 10.52
CA LYS A 243 7.72 1.76 11.21
C LYS A 243 8.43 0.51 10.69
N GLU A 244 7.71 -0.58 10.52
CA GLU A 244 8.27 -1.83 9.98
C GLU A 244 8.69 -1.70 8.53
N ALA A 245 7.90 -1.03 7.70
CA ALA A 245 8.24 -0.77 6.30
C ALA A 245 9.50 0.08 6.16
N ILE A 246 9.71 1.07 7.04
CA ILE A 246 10.95 1.85 7.11
C ILE A 246 12.11 0.98 7.58
N ASN A 247 11.93 0.18 8.64
CA ASN A 247 12.98 -0.68 9.19
C ASN A 247 13.42 -1.77 8.19
N LYS A 248 12.48 -2.26 7.37
CA LYS A 248 12.77 -3.22 6.28
C LYS A 248 13.35 -2.55 5.02
N GLY A 249 13.55 -1.23 5.02
CA GLY A 249 14.08 -0.48 3.87
C GLY A 249 13.11 -0.36 2.68
N MET A 250 11.82 -0.64 2.90
CA MET A 250 10.77 -0.52 1.88
C MET A 250 10.30 0.93 1.72
N LEU A 251 10.43 1.73 2.76
CA LEU A 251 10.11 3.16 2.79
C LEU A 251 11.31 3.92 3.36
N VAL A 252 11.48 5.16 2.91
CA VAL A 252 12.53 6.04 3.43
C VAL A 252 12.15 6.59 4.79
N PRO A 253 13.11 6.74 5.73
CA PRO A 253 12.86 7.41 7.00
C PRO A 253 12.58 8.91 6.76
N PHE A 254 11.83 9.51 7.66
CA PHE A 254 11.55 10.95 7.65
C PHE A 254 11.72 11.55 9.03
N HIS A 255 11.99 12.84 9.07
CA HIS A 255 11.99 13.62 10.28
C HIS A 255 10.66 14.35 10.44
N TYR A 256 9.99 14.16 11.57
CA TYR A 256 8.77 14.86 11.89
C TYR A 256 9.10 16.07 12.77
N TYR A 257 8.76 17.26 12.29
CA TYR A 257 8.90 18.50 13.05
C TYR A 257 7.51 19.02 13.40
N GLY A 258 7.16 18.99 14.69
CA GLY A 258 5.93 19.62 15.18
C GLY A 258 6.17 21.09 15.44
N ILE A 259 5.40 21.97 14.80
CA ILE A 259 5.40 23.40 15.09
C ILE A 259 4.25 23.66 16.05
N PHE A 260 4.56 24.23 17.22
CA PHE A 260 3.54 24.59 18.17
C PHE A 260 2.83 25.89 17.72
N ASP A 261 1.53 25.81 17.53
CA ASP A 261 0.67 26.93 17.18
C ASP A 261 -0.01 27.45 18.44
N GLU A 262 0.31 28.69 18.84
CA GLU A 262 -0.28 29.36 20.02
C GLU A 262 -1.70 29.91 19.76
N THR A 263 -2.31 29.62 18.63
CA THR A 263 -3.67 30.08 18.30
C THR A 263 -4.69 29.51 19.28
N ASP A 264 -5.49 30.36 19.86
CA ASP A 264 -6.56 29.99 20.80
C ASP A 264 -7.79 29.48 20.04
N TYR A 265 -7.90 28.17 19.92
CA TYR A 265 -9.04 27.49 19.27
C TYR A 265 -10.26 27.33 20.18
N SER A 266 -10.17 27.68 21.48
CA SER A 266 -11.27 27.49 22.44
C SER A 266 -12.49 28.37 22.16
N LYS A 267 -12.31 29.43 21.38
CA LYS A 267 -13.35 30.39 20.98
C LYS A 267 -14.07 30.00 19.70
N LEU A 268 -13.61 28.97 19.01
CA LEU A 268 -14.19 28.51 17.72
C LEU A 268 -15.36 27.58 17.97
N HIS A 269 -16.43 27.76 17.21
CA HIS A 269 -17.57 26.86 17.23
C HIS A 269 -17.28 25.61 16.39
N ILE A 270 -17.78 24.45 16.88
CA ILE A 270 -17.70 23.18 16.17
C ILE A 270 -19.05 22.90 15.50
N VAL A 271 -19.06 22.91 14.17
CA VAL A 271 -20.23 22.61 13.34
C VAL A 271 -20.02 21.25 12.69
N ARG A 272 -20.90 20.27 12.98
CA ARG A 272 -20.81 18.89 12.42
C ARG A 272 -19.43 18.21 12.63
N GLY A 273 -18.80 18.45 13.79
CA GLY A 273 -17.52 17.83 14.14
C GLY A 273 -16.28 18.48 13.51
N ARG A 274 -16.44 19.67 12.91
CA ARG A 274 -15.35 20.51 12.37
C ARG A 274 -15.49 21.93 12.90
N TYR A 275 -14.37 22.64 13.00
CA TYR A 275 -14.43 24.07 13.29
C TYR A 275 -15.17 24.81 12.17
N ASP A 276 -15.91 25.86 12.52
CA ASP A 276 -16.55 26.72 11.53
C ASP A 276 -15.48 27.40 10.67
N GLU A 277 -15.60 27.21 9.34
CA GLU A 277 -14.57 27.66 8.39
C GLU A 277 -14.41 29.18 8.35
N LYS A 278 -15.48 29.92 8.60
CA LYS A 278 -15.42 31.40 8.61
C LYS A 278 -14.67 31.90 9.84
N GLU A 279 -15.01 31.38 11.01
CA GLU A 279 -14.34 31.72 12.26
C GLU A 279 -12.86 31.29 12.24
N LEU A 280 -12.59 30.13 11.67
CA LEU A 280 -11.23 29.64 11.52
C LEU A 280 -10.39 30.55 10.59
N ASN A 281 -10.97 30.99 9.47
CA ASN A 281 -10.32 31.93 8.55
C ASN A 281 -10.10 33.30 9.19
N GLU A 282 -11.08 33.82 9.91
CA GLU A 282 -10.94 35.09 10.65
C GLU A 282 -9.83 35.04 11.72
N THR A 283 -9.68 33.87 12.37
CA THR A 283 -8.64 33.64 13.37
C THR A 283 -7.24 33.56 12.73
N TYR A 284 -7.14 33.10 11.49
CA TYR A 284 -5.88 33.01 10.77
C TYR A 284 -5.50 34.27 10.01
N ILE A 285 -6.48 35.03 9.50
CA ILE A 285 -6.22 36.27 8.77
C ILE A 285 -5.61 37.31 9.72
N GLY A 286 -4.41 37.78 9.38
CA GLY A 286 -3.69 38.80 10.17
C GLY A 286 -2.87 38.24 11.33
N ASN A 287 -2.82 36.95 11.56
CA ASN A 287 -1.94 36.34 12.55
C ASN A 287 -0.51 36.24 12.01
N VAL A 288 0.24 37.37 12.12
CA VAL A 288 1.63 37.47 11.60
C VAL A 288 2.54 36.40 12.20
N ARG A 289 2.37 36.10 13.50
CA ARG A 289 3.20 35.10 14.19
C ARG A 289 3.02 33.70 13.62
N ARG A 290 1.82 33.36 13.18
CA ARG A 290 1.56 32.09 12.50
C ARG A 290 2.21 32.02 11.13
N TYR A 291 2.22 33.11 10.36
CA TYR A 291 2.88 33.19 9.07
C TYR A 291 4.41 33.07 9.17
N GLU A 292 5.00 33.48 10.29
CA GLU A 292 6.44 33.34 10.56
C GLU A 292 6.82 31.90 10.96
N LEU A 293 5.85 31.06 11.39
CA LEU A 293 6.05 29.67 11.79
C LEU A 293 5.94 28.68 10.63
N ILE A 294 5.30 29.06 9.52
CA ILE A 294 5.07 28.25 8.33
C ILE A 294 6.06 28.62 7.23
#